data_ed93955023a795a86768b2b8ff7dc03a
#
_entry.id   ed93955023a795a86768b2b8ff7dc03a
#
_cell.length_a   1.000
_cell.length_b   1.000
_cell.length_c   1.000
_cell.angle_alpha   90.00
_cell.angle_beta   90.00
_cell.angle_gamma   90.00
#
_symmetry.space_group_name_H-M   'P 1'
#
loop_
_entity.id
_entity.type
_entity.pdbx_description
1 polymer ?
#
loop_
_entity_poly.entity_id
_entity_poly.type
_entity_poly.pdbx_seq_one_letter_code
_entity_poly.pdbx_strand_id
1 'polypeptide(L)'
;LCLGSLQEMESDKPIYDYLDFYLKQDRVSYIHFRNVKGKVPCYDEVFVDEGDIDMFRVLRQLNDSSFNGVLIPDHTPLMTCDAPWHAGMAYALGYMRAAFQLLEKGVNF
;
A
#
# COMPACT_ATOMS: atom_id res chain seq x y z
N LEU A 1 3.38 8.62 5.47
CA LEU A 1 2.33 8.69 4.43
C LEU A 1 1.49 7.43 4.52
N CYS A 2 0.18 7.58 4.61
CA CYS A 2 -0.76 6.44 4.63
C CYS A 2 -1.52 6.36 3.30
N LEU A 3 -1.30 5.31 2.55
CA LEU A 3 -1.94 5.11 1.25
C LEU A 3 -3.47 4.99 1.39
N GLY A 4 -3.93 4.20 2.35
CA GLY A 4 -5.35 4.02 2.60
C GLY A 4 -6.05 5.32 2.98
N SER A 5 -5.45 6.12 3.86
CA SER A 5 -6.02 7.40 4.28
C SER A 5 -6.16 8.39 3.12
N LEU A 6 -5.19 8.44 2.23
CA LEU A 6 -5.28 9.29 1.04
C LEU A 6 -6.33 8.76 0.06
N GLN A 7 -6.42 7.44 -0.12
CA GLN A 7 -7.36 6.83 -1.05
C GLN A 7 -8.82 6.97 -0.60
N GLU A 8 -9.09 6.85 0.71
CA GLU A 8 -10.47 6.95 1.24
C GLU A 8 -11.03 8.37 1.22
N MET A 9 -10.18 9.40 1.10
CA MET A 9 -10.60 10.79 1.00
C MET A 9 -11.09 11.12 -0.41
N GLU A 10 -12.05 12.04 -0.49
CA GLU A 10 -12.44 12.63 -1.77
C GLU A 10 -11.28 13.43 -2.37
N SER A 11 -10.95 13.16 -3.63
CA SER A 11 -9.89 13.84 -4.34
C SER A 11 -10.13 13.86 -5.84
N ASP A 12 -9.64 14.89 -6.51
CA ASP A 12 -9.66 15.04 -7.97
C ASP A 12 -8.46 14.35 -8.66
N LYS A 13 -7.52 13.82 -7.87
CA LYS A 13 -6.33 13.13 -8.37
C LYS A 13 -6.21 11.72 -7.81
N PRO A 14 -5.67 10.77 -8.59
CA PRO A 14 -5.39 9.43 -8.09
C PRO A 14 -4.24 9.45 -7.06
N ILE A 15 -4.24 8.47 -6.18
CA ILE A 15 -3.23 8.31 -5.12
C ILE A 15 -1.79 8.30 -5.68
N TYR A 16 -1.60 7.76 -6.87
CA TYR A 16 -0.27 7.64 -7.50
C TYR A 16 0.37 9.00 -7.80
N ASP A 17 -0.44 10.01 -8.10
CA ASP A 17 0.05 11.38 -8.34
C ASP A 17 0.54 12.02 -7.04
N TYR A 18 -0.17 11.80 -5.93
CA TYR A 18 0.27 12.27 -4.60
C TYR A 18 1.55 11.56 -4.18
N LEU A 19 1.61 10.25 -4.38
CA LEU A 19 2.79 9.46 -4.05
C LEU A 19 4.02 9.96 -4.83
N ASP A 20 3.87 10.13 -6.13
CA ASP A 20 4.94 10.64 -7.00
C ASP A 20 5.41 12.03 -6.57
N PHE A 21 4.47 12.91 -6.26
CA PHE A 21 4.76 14.27 -5.80
C PHE A 21 5.63 14.27 -4.53
N TYR A 22 5.28 13.48 -3.53
CA TYR A 22 6.03 13.43 -2.27
C TYR A 22 7.34 12.65 -2.38
N LEU A 23 7.38 11.61 -3.20
CA LEU A 23 8.63 10.87 -3.45
C LEU A 23 9.69 11.74 -4.12
N LYS A 24 9.30 12.58 -5.07
CA LYS A 24 10.21 13.52 -5.75
C LYS A 24 10.81 14.56 -4.83
N GLN A 25 10.15 14.88 -3.73
CA GLN A 25 10.65 15.82 -2.72
C GLN A 25 11.53 15.16 -1.66
N ASP A 26 11.71 13.85 -1.73
CA ASP A 26 12.46 13.07 -0.73
C ASP A 26 11.95 13.30 0.71
N ARG A 27 10.63 13.38 0.87
CA ARG A 27 9.97 13.69 2.14
C ARG A 27 9.18 12.54 2.73
N VAL A 28 9.32 11.34 2.18
CA VAL A 28 8.60 10.16 2.66
C VAL A 28 9.57 9.30 3.46
N SER A 29 9.36 9.25 4.78
CA SER A 29 10.21 8.47 5.69
C SER A 29 9.72 7.03 5.85
N TYR A 30 8.40 6.84 5.95
CA TYR A 30 7.78 5.53 5.98
C TYR A 30 6.36 5.61 5.39
N ILE A 31 5.83 4.45 5.02
CA ILE A 31 4.53 4.35 4.36
C ILE A 31 3.69 3.31 5.08
N HIS A 32 2.45 3.66 5.40
CA HIS A 32 1.41 2.70 5.74
C HIS A 32 0.88 2.08 4.44
N PHE A 33 1.24 0.83 4.22
CA PHE A 33 0.90 0.06 3.02
C PHE A 33 -0.48 -0.60 3.21
N ARG A 34 -1.50 0.23 3.32
CA ARG A 34 -2.88 -0.16 3.56
C ARG A 34 -3.74 0.10 2.34
N ASN A 35 -4.58 -0.86 1.99
CA ASN A 35 -5.57 -0.69 0.93
C ASN A 35 -6.97 -0.53 1.51
N VAL A 36 -7.82 0.17 0.80
CA VAL A 36 -9.21 0.41 1.17
C VAL A 36 -10.10 0.27 -0.05
N LYS A 37 -11.40 0.02 0.20
CA LYS A 37 -12.42 0.01 -0.82
C LYS A 37 -13.51 1.01 -0.45
N GLY A 38 -13.80 1.94 -1.35
CA GLY A 38 -14.76 3.02 -1.11
C GLY A 38 -14.14 4.31 -0.59
N LYS A 39 -14.99 5.25 -0.26
CA LYS A 39 -14.62 6.60 0.19
C LYS A 39 -15.34 6.93 1.50
N VAL A 40 -14.77 7.86 2.28
CA VAL A 40 -15.47 8.37 3.47
C VAL A 40 -16.84 8.95 3.07
N PRO A 41 -17.89 8.77 3.87
CA PRO A 41 -17.95 8.10 5.16
C PRO A 41 -18.15 6.57 5.10
N CYS A 42 -18.21 5.98 3.91
CA CYS A 42 -18.50 4.56 3.70
C CYS A 42 -17.34 3.87 2.96
N TYR A 43 -16.39 3.34 3.71
CA TYR A 43 -15.28 2.58 3.14
C TYR A 43 -14.96 1.37 4.01
N ASP A 44 -14.30 0.37 3.42
CA ASP A 44 -13.84 -0.83 4.11
C ASP A 44 -12.30 -0.92 4.04
N GLU A 45 -11.69 -1.34 5.14
CA GLU A 45 -10.31 -1.77 5.16
C GLU A 45 -10.26 -3.23 4.68
N VAL A 46 -9.49 -3.49 3.64
CA VAL A 46 -9.47 -4.78 2.95
C VAL A 46 -8.05 -5.35 2.92
N PHE A 47 -7.91 -6.57 2.41
CA PHE A 47 -6.57 -7.11 2.13
C PHE A 47 -5.87 -6.24 1.07
N VAL A 48 -4.54 -6.25 1.09
CA VAL A 48 -3.73 -5.35 0.26
C VAL A 48 -4.01 -5.48 -1.25
N ASP A 49 -4.49 -6.62 -1.70
CA ASP A 49 -4.80 -6.91 -3.10
C ASP A 49 -6.27 -6.71 -3.49
N GLU A 50 -7.14 -6.35 -2.54
CA GLU A 50 -8.59 -6.34 -2.75
C GLU A 50 -9.21 -4.93 -2.82
N GLY A 51 -8.43 -3.89 -2.62
CA GLY A 51 -8.93 -2.52 -2.56
C GLY A 51 -8.87 -1.77 -3.88
N ASP A 52 -9.14 -0.47 -3.78
CA ASP A 52 -9.20 0.43 -4.92
C ASP A 52 -7.81 0.90 -5.39
N ILE A 53 -6.76 0.62 -4.61
CA ILE A 53 -5.39 0.95 -4.98
C ILE A 53 -4.75 -0.26 -5.66
N ASP A 54 -4.16 -0.05 -6.84
CA ASP A 54 -3.25 -1.03 -7.45
C ASP A 54 -1.92 -1.00 -6.69
N MET A 55 -1.78 -1.90 -5.73
CA MET A 55 -0.62 -1.95 -4.85
C MET A 55 0.66 -2.40 -5.56
N PHE A 56 0.57 -3.15 -6.66
CA PHE A 56 1.74 -3.44 -7.49
C PHE A 56 2.27 -2.18 -8.18
N ARG A 57 1.37 -1.32 -8.64
CA ARG A 57 1.77 -0.01 -9.19
C ARG A 57 2.48 0.84 -8.15
N VAL A 58 1.99 0.84 -6.90
CA VAL A 58 2.65 1.54 -5.79
C VAL A 58 4.05 0.99 -5.56
N LEU A 59 4.19 -0.34 -5.44
CA LEU A 59 5.50 -0.97 -5.21
C LEU A 59 6.49 -0.67 -6.33
N ARG A 60 6.03 -0.63 -7.57
CA ARG A 60 6.86 -0.24 -8.70
C ARG A 60 7.29 1.23 -8.61
N GLN A 61 6.39 2.15 -8.26
CA GLN A 61 6.75 3.57 -8.05
C GLN A 61 7.82 3.72 -6.96
N LEU A 62 7.69 2.98 -5.86
CA LEU A 62 8.67 2.99 -4.77
C LEU A 62 10.03 2.44 -5.25
N ASN A 63 10.01 1.32 -5.97
CA ASN A 63 11.22 0.70 -6.50
C ASN A 63 11.96 1.64 -7.49
N ASP A 64 11.21 2.38 -8.30
CA ASP A 64 11.76 3.30 -9.30
C ASP A 64 12.17 4.66 -8.71
N SER A 65 11.87 4.90 -7.44
CA SER A 65 12.22 6.12 -6.72
C SER A 65 13.48 5.95 -5.87
N SER A 66 13.89 7.03 -5.19
CA SER A 66 14.96 6.99 -4.19
C SER A 66 14.47 6.59 -2.78
N PHE A 67 13.22 6.15 -2.65
CA PHE A 67 12.67 5.75 -1.36
C PHE A 67 13.46 4.58 -0.76
N ASN A 68 13.90 4.73 0.47
CA ASN A 68 14.65 3.71 1.22
C ASN A 68 14.10 3.53 2.64
N GLY A 69 12.89 3.97 2.88
CA GLY A 69 12.24 3.91 4.18
C GLY A 69 11.55 2.57 4.45
N VAL A 70 10.65 2.57 5.41
CA VAL A 70 9.96 1.38 5.89
C VAL A 70 8.53 1.33 5.34
N LEU A 71 8.11 0.13 4.93
CA LEU A 71 6.72 -0.16 4.59
C LEU A 71 6.08 -0.90 5.75
N ILE A 72 4.96 -0.39 6.22
CA ILE A 72 4.22 -0.93 7.36
C ILE A 72 2.83 -1.33 6.87
N PRO A 73 2.38 -2.59 7.06
CA PRO A 73 1.05 -3.00 6.61
C PRO A 73 -0.12 -2.24 7.24
N ASP A 74 0.08 -1.64 8.42
CA ASP A 74 -0.90 -0.83 9.14
C ASP A 74 -2.09 -1.68 9.62
N HIS A 75 -3.31 -1.39 9.17
CA HIS A 75 -4.49 -2.14 9.53
C HIS A 75 -4.71 -3.34 8.60
N THR A 76 -5.32 -4.37 9.14
CA THR A 76 -5.73 -5.55 8.39
C THR A 76 -7.22 -5.78 8.59
N PRO A 77 -7.91 -6.45 7.66
CA PRO A 77 -9.34 -6.71 7.83
C PRO A 77 -9.61 -7.61 9.02
N LEU A 78 -10.82 -7.50 9.55
CA LEU A 78 -11.30 -8.42 10.59
C LEU A 78 -11.44 -9.83 10.04
N MET A 79 -10.98 -10.80 10.81
CA MET A 79 -11.03 -12.22 10.46
C MET A 79 -11.48 -13.04 11.67
N THR A 80 -11.96 -14.26 11.42
CA THR A 80 -12.47 -15.15 12.48
C THR A 80 -11.42 -16.02 13.15
N CYS A 81 -10.17 -15.97 12.70
CA CYS A 81 -9.07 -16.72 13.33
C CYS A 81 -8.66 -16.09 14.68
N ASP A 82 -7.95 -16.85 15.52
CA ASP A 82 -7.58 -16.44 16.87
C ASP A 82 -6.63 -15.22 16.90
N ALA A 83 -5.83 -15.05 15.86
CA ALA A 83 -4.90 -13.94 15.77
C ALA A 83 -5.03 -13.24 14.39
N PRO A 84 -6.15 -12.57 14.13
CA PRO A 84 -6.42 -11.98 12.81
C PRO A 84 -5.37 -10.96 12.39
N TRP A 85 -4.86 -10.18 13.32
CA TRP A 85 -3.83 -9.19 13.02
C TRP A 85 -2.52 -9.85 12.54
N HIS A 86 -2.10 -10.94 13.17
CA HIS A 86 -0.90 -11.67 12.75
C HIS A 86 -1.07 -12.27 11.35
N ALA A 87 -2.23 -12.85 11.07
CA ALA A 87 -2.53 -13.43 9.76
C ALA A 87 -2.53 -12.36 8.66
N GLY A 88 -3.18 -11.23 8.90
CA GLY A 88 -3.21 -10.11 7.97
C GLY A 88 -1.84 -9.49 7.72
N MET A 89 -1.03 -9.34 8.78
CA MET A 89 0.35 -8.85 8.66
C MET A 89 1.21 -9.82 7.83
N ALA A 90 1.14 -11.11 8.10
CA ALA A 90 1.90 -12.12 7.36
C ALA A 90 1.52 -12.11 5.87
N TYR A 91 0.22 -12.00 5.57
CA TYR A 91 -0.27 -11.89 4.20
C TYR A 91 0.31 -10.66 3.48
N ALA A 92 0.21 -9.49 4.10
CA ALA A 92 0.71 -8.23 3.52
C ALA A 92 2.23 -8.26 3.31
N LEU A 93 2.98 -8.77 4.28
CA LEU A 93 4.44 -8.89 4.19
C LEU A 93 4.85 -9.87 3.07
N GLY A 94 4.16 -10.99 2.95
CA GLY A 94 4.39 -11.96 1.86
C GLY A 94 4.12 -11.35 0.49
N TYR A 95 3.04 -10.61 0.36
CA TYR A 95 2.67 -9.91 -0.87
C TYR A 95 3.76 -8.90 -1.29
N MET A 96 4.19 -8.04 -0.37
CA MET A 96 5.24 -7.06 -0.64
C MET A 96 6.57 -7.71 -1.02
N ARG A 97 6.98 -8.75 -0.29
CA ARG A 97 8.23 -9.46 -0.56
C ARG A 97 8.21 -10.12 -1.94
N ALA A 98 7.13 -10.79 -2.29
CA ALA A 98 6.99 -11.43 -3.60
C ALA A 98 7.11 -10.40 -4.74
N ALA A 99 6.45 -9.26 -4.60
CA ALA A 99 6.52 -8.19 -5.60
C ALA A 99 7.94 -7.64 -5.76
N PHE A 100 8.64 -7.34 -4.67
CA PHE A 100 10.02 -6.86 -4.75
C PHE A 100 10.97 -7.91 -5.32
N GLN A 101 10.81 -9.18 -4.99
CA GLN A 101 11.62 -10.24 -5.58
C GLN A 101 11.42 -10.34 -7.10
N LEU A 102 10.20 -10.11 -7.58
CA LEU A 102 9.92 -10.07 -9.02
C LEU A 102 10.57 -8.85 -9.68
N LEU A 103 10.46 -7.68 -9.06
CA LEU A 103 11.10 -6.46 -9.55
C LEU A 103 12.62 -6.58 -9.62
N GLU A 104 13.26 -7.17 -8.61
CA GLU A 104 14.70 -7.44 -8.59
C GLU A 104 15.14 -8.38 -9.74
N LYS A 105 14.25 -9.28 -10.16
CA LYS A 105 14.49 -10.16 -11.31
C LYS A 105 14.19 -9.52 -12.66
N GLY A 106 13.79 -8.25 -12.66
CA GLY A 106 13.45 -7.53 -13.87
C GLY A 106 12.09 -7.87 -14.46
N VAL A 107 11.20 -8.50 -13.68
CA VAL A 107 9.84 -8.78 -14.13
C VAL A 107 9.06 -7.46 -14.16
N ASN A 108 8.44 -7.18 -15.30
CA ASN A 108 7.60 -6.00 -15.50
C ASN A 108 6.12 -6.39 -15.32
N PHE A 109 5.47 -5.76 -14.35
CA PHE A 109 4.06 -5.98 -14.07
C PHE A 109 3.31 -4.68 -13.76
#